data_5b42ed2f7dd1b2315ec0e7c7096079db
#
_entry.id   5b42ed2f7dd1b2315ec0e7c7096079db
#
_cell.length_a   1.000
_cell.length_b   1.000
_cell.length_c   1.000
_cell.angle_alpha   90.00
_cell.angle_beta   90.00
_cell.angle_gamma   90.00
#
_symmetry.space_group_name_H-M   'P 1'
#
loop_
_entity.id
_entity.type
_entity.pdbx_description
1 polymer ?
#
loop_
_entity_poly.entity_id
_entity_poly.type
_entity_poly.pdbx_seq_one_letter_code
_entity_poly.pdbx_strand_id
1 'polypeptide(L)'
;METQMERRHFLMGSLATAAAAGSRARASANDTVRVACVGVHGQGRTHIRHYSEMQNVEIAAICDIDESVLNARIGELEKAGKKRPAAYTDFRKLLEDKTIDAVSIATPNHNHTLQTVWACQAGKDVYVEKPCAHDMFEARQIVAAAHKYNRLVQHGTNSRSSIAREAIQHIREGLIGDVYMARSLTFKWRDTIGRKPVEPVPAGVHYDLWQGPAAEHAFTQNRFHYNW
;
A
#
# COMPACT_ATOMS: atom_id res chain seq x y z
N MET A 1 39.30 -9.71 49.20
CA MET A 1 37.86 -9.88 49.52
C MET A 1 37.08 -9.38 48.32
N GLU A 2 36.85 -10.27 47.33
CA GLU A 2 36.07 -10.00 46.15
C GLU A 2 34.59 -10.19 46.49
N THR A 3 33.82 -9.13 46.44
CA THR A 3 32.35 -9.18 46.53
C THR A 3 31.78 -9.64 45.21
N GLN A 4 31.44 -10.92 45.14
CA GLN A 4 30.61 -11.44 44.03
C GLN A 4 29.26 -10.75 44.08
N MET A 5 28.99 -9.93 43.06
CA MET A 5 27.68 -9.32 42.84
C MET A 5 26.70 -10.41 42.35
N GLU A 6 25.74 -10.75 43.18
CA GLU A 6 24.78 -11.81 42.89
C GLU A 6 23.96 -11.49 41.62
N ARG A 7 23.76 -12.47 40.73
CA ARG A 7 22.98 -12.38 39.46
C ARG A 7 21.58 -11.76 39.64
N ARG A 8 21.00 -11.92 40.83
CA ARG A 8 19.70 -11.31 41.21
C ARG A 8 19.72 -9.80 41.24
N HIS A 9 20.79 -9.20 41.74
CA HIS A 9 20.92 -7.74 41.80
C HIS A 9 21.17 -7.12 40.42
N PHE A 10 21.86 -7.85 39.53
CA PHE A 10 22.04 -7.43 38.15
C PHE A 10 20.70 -7.45 37.36
N LEU A 11 19.86 -8.48 37.53
CA LEU A 11 18.56 -8.58 36.89
C LEU A 11 17.56 -7.54 37.45
N MET A 12 17.57 -7.23 38.73
CA MET A 12 16.71 -6.17 39.28
C MET A 12 17.16 -4.76 38.86
N GLY A 13 18.44 -4.52 38.71
CA GLY A 13 18.95 -3.25 38.15
C GLY A 13 18.57 -3.06 36.67
N SER A 14 18.58 -4.14 35.90
CA SER A 14 18.18 -4.11 34.47
C SER A 14 16.67 -3.90 34.25
N LEU A 15 15.83 -4.41 35.15
CA LEU A 15 14.38 -4.18 35.12
C LEU A 15 14.00 -2.74 35.52
N ALA A 16 14.71 -2.12 36.46
CA ALA A 16 14.48 -0.73 36.85
C ALA A 16 14.88 0.27 35.75
N THR A 17 15.94 -0.01 35.00
CA THR A 17 16.32 0.79 33.81
C THR A 17 15.37 0.60 32.64
N ALA A 18 14.80 -0.59 32.43
CA ALA A 18 13.79 -0.82 31.43
C ALA A 18 12.43 -0.13 31.73
N ALA A 19 12.07 -0.01 33.01
CA ALA A 19 10.86 0.71 33.43
C ALA A 19 10.99 2.24 33.34
N ALA A 20 12.21 2.79 33.48
CA ALA A 20 12.44 4.23 33.27
C ALA A 20 12.51 4.65 31.80
N ALA A 21 12.75 3.72 30.88
CA ALA A 21 12.71 3.95 29.42
C ALA A 21 11.29 4.03 28.85
N GLY A 22 10.25 3.89 29.67
CA GLY A 22 8.84 4.09 29.34
C GLY A 22 8.41 5.56 29.21
N SER A 23 9.34 6.54 29.27
CA SER A 23 9.09 7.89 28.78
C SER A 23 8.87 7.80 27.28
N ARG A 24 7.70 8.21 26.80
CA ARG A 24 7.35 8.43 25.40
C ARG A 24 8.56 9.03 24.69
N ALA A 25 9.38 8.19 24.05
CA ALA A 25 10.38 8.66 23.13
C ALA A 25 9.58 9.44 22.08
N ARG A 26 9.75 10.76 22.00
CA ARG A 26 9.31 11.52 20.86
C ARG A 26 9.99 10.85 19.68
N ALA A 27 9.19 10.31 18.76
CA ALA A 27 9.71 9.77 17.53
C ALA A 27 10.68 10.79 16.94
N SER A 28 11.92 10.37 16.73
CA SER A 28 12.91 11.18 16.03
C SER A 28 12.37 11.44 14.62
N ALA A 29 12.79 12.53 13.99
CA ALA A 29 12.48 12.77 12.58
C ALA A 29 12.95 11.60 11.69
N ASN A 30 13.93 10.83 12.15
CA ASN A 30 14.44 9.61 11.50
C ASN A 30 13.54 8.37 11.73
N ASP A 31 12.57 8.44 12.67
CA ASP A 31 11.65 7.33 12.94
C ASP A 31 10.32 7.47 12.18
N THR A 32 10.16 8.51 11.36
CA THR A 32 8.96 8.76 10.58
C THR A 32 9.10 8.18 9.19
N VAL A 33 8.24 7.24 8.84
CA VAL A 33 8.15 6.67 7.48
C VAL A 33 7.37 7.63 6.58
N ARG A 34 8.00 8.07 5.50
CA ARG A 34 7.42 8.98 4.52
C ARG A 34 6.82 8.20 3.36
N VAL A 35 5.49 8.11 3.34
CA VAL A 35 4.73 7.29 2.38
C VAL A 35 4.16 8.16 1.27
N ALA A 36 4.22 7.65 0.03
CA ALA A 36 3.45 8.19 -1.09
C ALA A 36 2.27 7.25 -1.42
N CYS A 37 1.07 7.81 -1.58
CA CYS A 37 -0.12 7.08 -2.00
C CYS A 37 -0.37 7.26 -3.49
N VAL A 38 -0.54 6.16 -4.23
CA VAL A 38 -0.63 6.12 -5.69
C VAL A 38 -1.93 5.47 -6.12
N GLY A 39 -2.71 6.14 -7.00
CA GLY A 39 -4.03 5.69 -7.42
C GLY A 39 -5.08 5.90 -6.32
N VAL A 40 -5.49 7.15 -6.09
CA VAL A 40 -6.22 7.57 -4.89
C VAL A 40 -7.72 7.82 -5.11
N HIS A 41 -8.27 7.39 -6.24
CA HIS A 41 -9.70 7.51 -6.50
C HIS A 41 -10.54 6.60 -5.58
N GLY A 42 -10.23 5.29 -5.54
CA GLY A 42 -10.98 4.27 -4.80
C GLY A 42 -10.24 3.79 -3.54
N GLN A 43 -9.67 2.60 -3.62
CA GLN A 43 -8.97 1.96 -2.49
C GLN A 43 -7.82 2.80 -1.94
N GLY A 44 -7.10 3.52 -2.78
CA GLY A 44 -6.03 4.41 -2.32
C GLY A 44 -6.51 5.54 -1.41
N ARG A 45 -7.78 5.98 -1.51
CA ARG A 45 -8.38 6.90 -0.52
C ARG A 45 -8.46 6.27 0.87
N THR A 46 -8.74 4.97 0.94
CA THR A 46 -8.72 4.22 2.20
C THR A 46 -7.30 4.13 2.77
N HIS A 47 -6.30 3.95 1.91
CA HIS A 47 -4.89 3.97 2.31
C HIS A 47 -4.51 5.33 2.92
N ILE A 48 -4.87 6.44 2.26
CA ILE A 48 -4.63 7.80 2.78
C ILE A 48 -5.22 7.94 4.18
N ARG A 49 -6.48 7.53 4.38
CA ARG A 49 -7.13 7.60 5.70
C ARG A 49 -6.34 6.84 6.75
N HIS A 50 -6.01 5.56 6.50
CA HIS A 50 -5.30 4.74 7.47
C HIS A 50 -3.91 5.27 7.78
N TYR A 51 -3.11 5.64 6.76
CA TYR A 51 -1.79 6.21 7.00
C TYR A 51 -1.84 7.54 7.74
N SER A 52 -2.86 8.36 7.50
CA SER A 52 -3.03 9.64 8.20
C SER A 52 -3.32 9.49 9.70
N GLU A 53 -3.78 8.33 10.14
CA GLU A 53 -4.09 8.00 11.53
C GLU A 53 -2.92 7.29 12.24
N MET A 54 -1.94 6.78 11.50
CA MET A 54 -0.78 6.07 12.08
C MET A 54 0.19 7.05 12.74
N GLN A 55 0.75 6.61 13.85
CA GLN A 55 1.91 7.30 14.46
C GLN A 55 3.15 7.00 13.62
N ASN A 56 4.07 7.94 13.56
CA ASN A 56 5.34 7.81 12.83
C ASN A 56 5.18 7.53 11.32
N VAL A 57 4.06 7.95 10.73
CA VAL A 57 3.84 7.92 9.29
C VAL A 57 3.44 9.31 8.81
N GLU A 58 4.11 9.81 7.78
CA GLU A 58 3.77 11.04 7.06
C GLU A 58 3.35 10.69 5.64
N ILE A 59 2.19 11.18 5.19
CA ILE A 59 1.84 11.15 3.77
C ILE A 59 2.64 12.27 3.08
N ALA A 60 3.79 11.90 2.52
CA ALA A 60 4.71 12.84 1.91
C ALA A 60 4.26 13.27 0.51
N ALA A 61 3.61 12.37 -0.23
CA ALA A 61 3.14 12.62 -1.58
C ALA A 61 1.86 11.85 -1.92
N ILE A 62 1.12 12.38 -2.90
CA ILE A 62 0.00 11.71 -3.55
C ILE A 62 0.23 11.73 -5.05
N CYS A 63 -0.07 10.61 -5.72
CA CYS A 63 0.01 10.49 -7.17
C CYS A 63 -1.29 9.92 -7.73
N ASP A 64 -1.89 10.65 -8.67
CA ASP A 64 -3.04 10.15 -9.46
C ASP A 64 -3.02 10.78 -10.85
N ILE A 65 -3.42 10.02 -11.84
CA ILE A 65 -3.46 10.46 -13.24
C ILE A 65 -4.64 11.40 -13.54
N ASP A 66 -5.57 11.50 -12.61
CA ASP A 66 -6.69 12.43 -12.66
C ASP A 66 -6.44 13.59 -11.68
N GLU A 67 -6.18 14.77 -12.23
CA GLU A 67 -5.87 15.97 -11.44
C GLU A 67 -7.03 16.39 -10.53
N SER A 68 -8.26 16.10 -10.90
CA SER A 68 -9.43 16.40 -10.07
C SER A 68 -9.45 15.54 -8.82
N VAL A 69 -9.16 14.25 -8.97
CA VAL A 69 -9.03 13.28 -7.87
C VAL A 69 -7.85 13.64 -6.98
N LEU A 70 -6.70 13.92 -7.58
CA LEU A 70 -5.49 14.33 -6.88
C LEU A 70 -5.74 15.54 -5.98
N ASN A 71 -6.29 16.61 -6.54
CA ASN A 71 -6.59 17.85 -5.83
C ASN A 71 -7.64 17.65 -4.73
N ALA A 72 -8.66 16.82 -4.99
CA ALA A 72 -9.68 16.49 -3.98
C ALA A 72 -9.06 15.80 -2.76
N ARG A 73 -8.16 14.82 -2.95
CA ARG A 73 -7.48 14.11 -1.83
C ARG A 73 -6.57 15.03 -1.04
N ILE A 74 -5.83 15.89 -1.71
CA ILE A 74 -4.98 16.89 -1.04
C ILE A 74 -5.84 17.82 -0.19
N GLY A 75 -6.93 18.35 -0.75
CA GLY A 75 -7.84 19.22 -0.02
C GLY A 75 -8.52 18.55 1.19
N GLU A 76 -8.80 17.24 1.12
CA GLU A 76 -9.30 16.46 2.28
C GLU A 76 -8.27 16.42 3.42
N LEU A 77 -7.00 16.20 3.11
CA LEU A 77 -5.93 16.18 4.11
C LEU A 77 -5.72 17.57 4.75
N GLU A 78 -5.71 18.64 3.93
CA GLU A 78 -5.58 20.00 4.43
C GLU A 78 -6.74 20.37 5.36
N LYS A 79 -7.98 20.03 5.01
CA LYS A 79 -9.17 20.23 5.86
C LYS A 79 -9.09 19.45 7.17
N ALA A 80 -8.43 18.29 7.17
CA ALA A 80 -8.16 17.50 8.36
C ALA A 80 -6.95 18.01 9.18
N GLY A 81 -6.40 19.17 8.85
CA GLY A 81 -5.26 19.77 9.54
C GLY A 81 -3.94 19.04 9.32
N LYS A 82 -3.84 18.20 8.28
CA LYS A 82 -2.60 17.51 7.92
C LYS A 82 -1.73 18.38 7.02
N LYS A 83 -0.42 18.12 7.06
CA LYS A 83 0.52 18.78 6.15
C LYS A 83 0.14 18.47 4.69
N ARG A 84 0.20 19.49 3.83
CA ARG A 84 0.00 19.32 2.40
C ARG A 84 1.06 18.39 1.80
N PRO A 85 0.67 17.25 1.18
CA PRO A 85 1.60 16.37 0.49
C PRO A 85 2.05 16.97 -0.85
N ALA A 86 3.18 16.51 -1.36
CA ALA A 86 3.57 16.77 -2.75
C ALA A 86 2.58 16.10 -3.72
N ALA A 87 2.33 16.73 -4.87
CA ALA A 87 1.38 16.28 -5.87
C ALA A 87 2.09 15.81 -7.14
N TYR A 88 1.76 14.62 -7.62
CA TYR A 88 2.32 14.07 -8.85
C TYR A 88 1.21 13.49 -9.72
N THR A 89 1.29 13.68 -11.02
CA THR A 89 0.44 12.99 -12.01
C THR A 89 1.17 11.79 -12.63
N ASP A 90 2.50 11.85 -12.69
CA ASP A 90 3.34 10.77 -13.22
C ASP A 90 4.11 10.08 -12.08
N PHE A 91 3.87 8.78 -11.92
CA PHE A 91 4.54 7.95 -10.92
C PHE A 91 6.07 7.94 -11.06
N ARG A 92 6.59 8.02 -12.28
CA ARG A 92 8.04 8.05 -12.53
C ARG A 92 8.67 9.30 -11.92
N LYS A 93 7.97 10.44 -11.96
CA LYS A 93 8.41 11.69 -11.34
C LYS A 93 8.37 11.63 -9.81
N LEU A 94 7.34 10.98 -9.26
CA LEU A 94 7.28 10.70 -7.82
C LEU A 94 8.50 9.90 -7.35
N LEU A 95 8.95 8.92 -8.11
CA LEU A 95 10.08 8.07 -7.74
C LEU A 95 11.44 8.83 -7.70
N GLU A 96 11.55 9.97 -8.37
CA GLU A 96 12.74 10.83 -8.31
C GLU A 96 12.88 11.51 -6.93
N ASP A 97 11.80 11.64 -6.16
CA ASP A 97 11.81 12.24 -4.82
C ASP A 97 12.50 11.32 -3.81
N LYS A 98 13.68 11.73 -3.36
CA LYS A 98 14.50 10.97 -2.41
C LYS A 98 14.00 11.04 -0.97
N THR A 99 13.05 11.90 -0.68
CA THR A 99 12.46 12.04 0.67
C THR A 99 11.35 11.03 0.95
N ILE A 100 10.92 10.26 -0.04
CA ILE A 100 9.91 9.21 0.08
C ILE A 100 10.62 7.89 0.39
N ASP A 101 10.17 7.20 1.45
CA ASP A 101 10.71 5.91 1.87
C ASP A 101 9.94 4.75 1.25
N ALA A 102 8.62 4.87 1.18
CA ALA A 102 7.73 3.82 0.71
C ALA A 102 6.61 4.34 -0.18
N VAL A 103 6.10 3.47 -1.04
CA VAL A 103 4.94 3.75 -1.90
C VAL A 103 3.82 2.76 -1.64
N SER A 104 2.59 3.27 -1.61
CA SER A 104 1.37 2.47 -1.47
C SER A 104 0.57 2.55 -2.77
N ILE A 105 0.54 1.44 -3.52
CA ILE A 105 0.02 1.38 -4.88
C ILE A 105 -1.39 0.77 -4.87
N ALA A 106 -2.37 1.53 -5.36
CA ALA A 106 -3.76 1.11 -5.53
C ALA A 106 -4.32 1.54 -6.91
N THR A 107 -3.47 1.56 -7.90
CA THR A 107 -3.79 1.78 -9.32
C THR A 107 -4.57 0.60 -9.91
N PRO A 108 -5.03 0.64 -11.17
CA PRO A 108 -5.49 -0.55 -11.88
C PRO A 108 -4.43 -1.66 -11.90
N ASN A 109 -4.86 -2.93 -11.85
CA ASN A 109 -3.96 -4.07 -11.63
C ASN A 109 -2.90 -4.26 -12.72
N HIS A 110 -3.16 -3.84 -13.96
CA HIS A 110 -2.19 -3.90 -15.04
C HIS A 110 -0.96 -3.00 -14.83
N ASN A 111 -1.06 -2.01 -13.94
CA ASN A 111 0.06 -1.15 -13.54
C ASN A 111 0.83 -1.66 -12.31
N HIS A 112 0.26 -2.58 -11.52
CA HIS A 112 0.81 -2.97 -10.21
C HIS A 112 2.23 -3.49 -10.30
N THR A 113 2.49 -4.44 -11.19
CA THR A 113 3.82 -5.04 -11.32
C THR A 113 4.86 -4.04 -11.78
N LEU A 114 4.56 -3.30 -12.85
CA LEU A 114 5.49 -2.32 -13.41
C LEU A 114 5.85 -1.24 -12.39
N GLN A 115 4.85 -0.69 -11.71
CA GLN A 115 5.05 0.32 -10.68
C GLN A 115 5.84 -0.23 -9.48
N THR A 116 5.56 -1.47 -9.06
CA THR A 116 6.31 -2.13 -7.97
C THR A 116 7.79 -2.32 -8.34
N VAL A 117 8.06 -2.80 -9.55
CA VAL A 117 9.44 -2.97 -10.03
C VAL A 117 10.18 -1.63 -10.09
N TRP A 118 9.56 -0.59 -10.65
CA TRP A 118 10.15 0.75 -10.70
C TRP A 118 10.40 1.33 -9.30
N ALA A 119 9.48 1.12 -8.35
CA ALA A 119 9.67 1.55 -6.97
C ALA A 119 10.87 0.86 -6.31
N CYS A 120 11.00 -0.46 -6.48
CA CYS A 120 12.16 -1.21 -6.01
C CYS A 120 13.47 -0.68 -6.62
N GLN A 121 13.49 -0.41 -7.93
CA GLN A 121 14.64 0.18 -8.63
C GLN A 121 15.01 1.56 -8.08
N ALA A 122 14.02 2.36 -7.71
CA ALA A 122 14.21 3.67 -7.11
C ALA A 122 14.57 3.63 -5.61
N GLY A 123 14.69 2.42 -5.03
CA GLY A 123 15.04 2.22 -3.62
C GLY A 123 13.89 2.43 -2.64
N LYS A 124 12.63 2.33 -3.08
CA LYS A 124 11.45 2.48 -2.24
C LYS A 124 10.91 1.13 -1.81
N ASP A 125 10.43 1.04 -0.57
CA ASP A 125 9.62 -0.08 -0.14
C ASP A 125 8.19 0.05 -0.67
N VAL A 126 7.46 -1.08 -0.81
CA VAL A 126 6.20 -1.09 -1.55
C VAL A 126 5.11 -1.84 -0.78
N TYR A 127 3.95 -1.21 -0.67
CA TYR A 127 2.69 -1.88 -0.44
C TYR A 127 1.88 -1.83 -1.74
N VAL A 128 1.50 -2.99 -2.30
CA VAL A 128 0.73 -3.06 -3.55
C VAL A 128 -0.58 -3.80 -3.33
N GLU A 129 -1.68 -3.23 -3.82
CA GLU A 129 -3.02 -3.83 -3.72
C GLU A 129 -3.14 -5.13 -4.53
N LYS A 130 -4.16 -5.89 -4.15
CA LYS A 130 -4.55 -7.14 -4.84
C LYS A 130 -5.29 -6.83 -6.17
N PRO A 131 -5.10 -7.67 -7.19
CA PRO A 131 -4.01 -8.63 -7.36
C PRO A 131 -2.70 -7.91 -7.62
N CYS A 132 -1.59 -8.39 -7.07
CA CYS A 132 -0.29 -7.72 -7.22
C CYS A 132 0.29 -7.81 -8.63
N ALA A 133 -0.21 -8.74 -9.44
CA ALA A 133 0.26 -8.99 -10.79
C ALA A 133 -0.91 -9.42 -11.69
N HIS A 134 -0.76 -9.24 -12.99
CA HIS A 134 -1.71 -9.65 -14.00
C HIS A 134 -1.55 -11.13 -14.37
N ASP A 135 -0.32 -11.63 -14.36
CA ASP A 135 0.02 -13.03 -14.66
C ASP A 135 1.19 -13.56 -13.80
N MET A 136 1.54 -14.83 -14.03
CA MET A 136 2.60 -15.51 -13.26
C MET A 136 4.01 -15.02 -13.60
N PHE A 137 4.24 -14.52 -14.80
CA PHE A 137 5.53 -13.94 -15.18
C PHE A 137 5.75 -12.64 -14.41
N GLU A 138 4.76 -11.75 -14.42
CA GLU A 138 4.75 -10.51 -13.67
C GLU A 138 4.95 -10.74 -12.16
N ALA A 139 4.23 -11.71 -11.57
CA ALA A 139 4.39 -12.04 -10.16
C ALA A 139 5.83 -12.43 -9.80
N ARG A 140 6.51 -13.18 -10.67
CA ARG A 140 7.93 -13.53 -10.49
C ARG A 140 8.84 -12.32 -10.59
N GLN A 141 8.52 -11.33 -11.46
CA GLN A 141 9.31 -10.10 -11.58
C GLN A 141 9.27 -9.26 -10.31
N ILE A 142 8.11 -9.19 -9.62
CA ILE A 142 8.00 -8.51 -8.31
C ILE A 142 8.97 -9.13 -7.31
N VAL A 143 8.96 -10.46 -7.18
CA VAL A 143 9.85 -11.17 -6.24
C VAL A 143 11.33 -10.94 -6.60
N ALA A 144 11.66 -11.06 -7.88
CA ALA A 144 13.02 -10.83 -8.37
C ALA A 144 13.50 -9.39 -8.10
N ALA A 145 12.64 -8.41 -8.32
CA ALA A 145 12.95 -7.00 -8.06
C ALA A 145 13.15 -6.74 -6.56
N ALA A 146 12.26 -7.25 -5.70
CA ALA A 146 12.37 -7.11 -4.25
C ALA A 146 13.72 -7.62 -3.75
N HIS A 147 14.14 -8.82 -4.18
CA HIS A 147 15.43 -9.39 -3.82
C HIS A 147 16.60 -8.61 -4.42
N LYS A 148 16.56 -8.30 -5.73
CA LYS A 148 17.65 -7.63 -6.44
C LYS A 148 17.98 -6.26 -5.84
N TYR A 149 16.96 -5.50 -5.47
CA TYR A 149 17.11 -4.14 -4.95
C TYR A 149 17.03 -4.06 -3.43
N ASN A 150 16.94 -5.22 -2.75
CA ASN A 150 16.83 -5.32 -1.29
C ASN A 150 15.73 -4.40 -0.74
N ARG A 151 14.49 -4.55 -1.28
CA ARG A 151 13.32 -3.79 -0.86
C ARG A 151 12.26 -4.68 -0.26
N LEU A 152 11.48 -4.14 0.66
CA LEU A 152 10.32 -4.81 1.22
C LEU A 152 9.13 -4.58 0.29
N VAL A 153 8.49 -5.67 -0.13
CA VAL A 153 7.26 -5.61 -0.94
C VAL A 153 6.17 -6.38 -0.22
N GLN A 154 5.13 -5.68 0.20
CA GLN A 154 3.96 -6.25 0.84
C GLN A 154 2.78 -6.28 -0.13
N HIS A 155 2.24 -7.47 -0.39
CA HIS A 155 0.99 -7.64 -1.13
C HIS A 155 -0.22 -7.43 -0.21
N GLY A 156 -1.14 -6.56 -0.60
CA GLY A 156 -2.35 -6.23 0.13
C GLY A 156 -3.42 -7.32 0.01
N THR A 157 -3.66 -8.05 1.11
CA THR A 157 -4.72 -9.06 1.22
C THR A 157 -5.50 -8.83 2.49
N ASN A 158 -6.72 -8.30 2.38
CA ASN A 158 -7.53 -7.88 3.52
C ASN A 158 -7.97 -9.02 4.44
N SER A 159 -8.19 -10.23 3.89
CA SER A 159 -8.84 -11.32 4.63
C SER A 159 -7.90 -12.17 5.49
N ARG A 160 -6.63 -11.77 5.66
CA ARG A 160 -5.64 -12.53 6.45
C ARG A 160 -5.44 -12.04 7.88
N SER A 161 -6.16 -11.02 8.28
CA SER A 161 -6.05 -10.39 9.60
C SER A 161 -7.31 -10.62 10.43
N SER A 162 -7.20 -10.60 11.76
CA SER A 162 -8.31 -10.69 12.71
C SER A 162 -9.21 -11.92 12.56
N ILE A 163 -10.47 -11.77 12.14
CA ILE A 163 -11.52 -12.81 12.13
C ILE A 163 -11.11 -14.09 11.38
N ALA A 164 -10.41 -13.97 10.24
CA ALA A 164 -9.96 -15.15 9.49
C ALA A 164 -8.89 -15.94 10.25
N ARG A 165 -8.01 -15.28 11.01
CA ARG A 165 -7.00 -15.96 11.85
C ARG A 165 -7.67 -16.71 13.00
N GLU A 166 -8.62 -16.09 13.67
CA GLU A 166 -9.41 -16.69 14.75
C GLU A 166 -10.19 -17.91 14.25
N ALA A 167 -10.91 -17.77 13.12
CA ALA A 167 -11.62 -18.88 12.50
C ALA A 167 -10.71 -20.07 12.15
N ILE A 168 -9.53 -19.81 11.56
CA ILE A 168 -8.54 -20.85 11.24
C ILE A 168 -8.00 -21.51 12.52
N GLN A 169 -7.81 -20.75 13.59
CA GLN A 169 -7.38 -21.31 14.87
C GLN A 169 -8.41 -22.27 15.41
N HIS A 170 -9.69 -21.89 15.48
CA HIS A 170 -10.77 -22.78 15.92
C HIS A 170 -10.92 -24.03 15.05
N ILE A 171 -10.73 -23.92 13.73
CA ILE A 171 -10.71 -25.07 12.84
C ILE A 171 -9.56 -26.03 13.20
N ARG A 172 -8.35 -25.50 13.46
CA ARG A 172 -7.19 -26.30 13.89
C ARG A 172 -7.37 -26.93 15.26
N GLU A 173 -8.13 -26.31 16.14
CA GLU A 173 -8.51 -26.85 17.45
C GLU A 173 -9.61 -27.92 17.38
N GLY A 174 -10.09 -28.23 16.17
CA GLY A 174 -11.05 -29.31 15.92
C GLY A 174 -12.51 -28.90 16.05
N LEU A 175 -12.85 -27.60 16.08
CA LEU A 175 -14.22 -27.12 16.25
C LEU A 175 -15.23 -27.73 15.27
N ILE A 176 -14.80 -28.04 14.04
CA ILE A 176 -15.63 -28.65 12.99
C ILE A 176 -15.17 -30.08 12.63
N GLY A 177 -14.31 -30.70 13.46
CA GLY A 177 -13.70 -31.99 13.17
C GLY A 177 -12.70 -31.94 12.02
N ASP A 178 -12.46 -33.11 11.37
CA ASP A 178 -11.50 -33.23 10.28
C ASP A 178 -11.98 -32.50 9.02
N VAL A 179 -11.15 -31.59 8.52
CA VAL A 179 -11.45 -30.82 7.30
C VAL A 179 -11.12 -31.68 6.08
N TYR A 180 -12.14 -32.22 5.42
CA TYR A 180 -11.99 -32.99 4.18
C TYR A 180 -12.24 -32.16 2.90
N MET A 181 -12.87 -30.99 3.02
CA MET A 181 -13.16 -30.13 1.87
C MET A 181 -13.14 -28.67 2.27
N ALA A 182 -12.55 -27.82 1.43
CA ALA A 182 -12.69 -26.36 1.49
C ALA A 182 -13.22 -25.85 0.14
N ARG A 183 -14.29 -25.04 0.18
CA ARG A 183 -14.89 -24.47 -1.04
C ARG A 183 -14.87 -22.96 -0.99
N SER A 184 -14.26 -22.36 -2.01
CA SER A 184 -14.34 -20.93 -2.27
C SER A 184 -15.34 -20.65 -3.38
N LEU A 185 -16.24 -19.71 -3.17
CA LEU A 185 -17.31 -19.39 -4.10
C LEU A 185 -17.21 -17.91 -4.50
N THR A 186 -17.23 -17.66 -5.80
CA THR A 186 -17.37 -16.30 -6.38
C THR A 186 -18.62 -16.28 -7.24
N PHE A 187 -19.64 -15.59 -6.77
CA PHE A 187 -20.97 -15.58 -7.41
C PHE A 187 -21.56 -14.17 -7.57
N LYS A 188 -20.70 -13.13 -7.56
CA LYS A 188 -21.19 -11.77 -7.83
C LYS A 188 -21.66 -11.66 -9.27
N TRP A 189 -22.94 -11.37 -9.42
CA TRP A 189 -23.45 -10.96 -10.71
C TRP A 189 -22.80 -9.63 -11.10
N ARG A 190 -22.21 -9.59 -12.29
CA ARG A 190 -21.72 -8.35 -12.89
C ARG A 190 -22.38 -8.20 -14.24
N ASP A 191 -23.08 -7.10 -14.39
CA ASP A 191 -23.68 -6.75 -15.66
C ASP A 191 -22.62 -6.27 -16.66
N THR A 192 -23.00 -6.18 -17.93
CA THR A 192 -22.12 -5.61 -18.96
C THR A 192 -21.84 -4.14 -18.68
N ILE A 193 -20.62 -3.69 -18.95
CA ILE A 193 -20.31 -2.25 -18.92
C ILE A 193 -20.92 -1.49 -20.11
N GLY A 194 -21.56 -2.18 -21.04
CA GLY A 194 -22.13 -1.62 -22.25
C GLY A 194 -21.09 -1.15 -23.27
N ARG A 195 -21.57 -0.51 -24.33
CA ARG A 195 -20.73 0.13 -25.35
C ARG A 195 -20.95 1.64 -25.31
N LYS A 196 -19.88 2.39 -25.30
CA LYS A 196 -19.89 3.85 -25.39
C LYS A 196 -19.04 4.28 -26.61
N PRO A 197 -19.36 5.41 -27.24
CA PRO A 197 -18.55 5.94 -28.32
C PRO A 197 -17.15 6.32 -27.79
N VAL A 198 -16.23 6.42 -28.73
CA VAL A 198 -14.93 7.04 -28.46
C VAL A 198 -15.16 8.53 -28.24
N GLU A 199 -14.58 9.04 -27.18
CA GLU A 199 -14.69 10.44 -26.77
C GLU A 199 -13.29 11.03 -26.54
N PRO A 200 -13.13 12.35 -26.59
CA PRO A 200 -11.88 12.98 -26.15
C PRO A 200 -11.59 12.66 -24.69
N VAL A 201 -10.32 12.49 -24.37
CA VAL A 201 -9.89 12.34 -22.96
C VAL A 201 -10.30 13.59 -22.19
N PRO A 202 -10.94 13.47 -21.01
CA PRO A 202 -11.30 14.61 -20.19
C PRO A 202 -10.08 15.47 -19.82
N ALA A 203 -10.25 16.78 -19.72
CA ALA A 203 -9.19 17.68 -19.31
C ALA A 203 -8.66 17.31 -17.91
N GLY A 204 -7.35 17.33 -17.73
CA GLY A 204 -6.70 16.96 -16.46
C GLY A 204 -6.60 15.45 -16.22
N VAL A 205 -6.91 14.61 -17.22
CA VAL A 205 -6.74 13.15 -17.15
C VAL A 205 -5.58 12.74 -18.07
N HIS A 206 -4.57 12.11 -17.49
CA HIS A 206 -3.40 11.57 -18.21
C HIS A 206 -3.65 10.10 -18.57
N TYR A 207 -4.49 9.90 -19.61
CA TYR A 207 -5.04 8.58 -19.96
C TYR A 207 -3.98 7.58 -20.44
N ASP A 208 -2.92 8.05 -21.09
CA ASP A 208 -1.75 7.26 -21.49
C ASP A 208 -1.05 6.61 -20.27
N LEU A 209 -0.91 7.37 -19.19
CA LEU A 209 -0.36 6.86 -17.94
C LEU A 209 -1.30 5.87 -17.24
N TRP A 210 -2.62 6.06 -17.41
CA TRP A 210 -3.60 5.12 -16.90
C TRP A 210 -3.55 3.77 -17.63
N GLN A 211 -3.40 3.78 -18.96
CA GLN A 211 -3.23 2.58 -19.76
C GLN A 211 -1.93 1.85 -19.41
N GLY A 212 -0.84 2.58 -19.15
CA GLY A 212 0.44 2.00 -18.75
C GLY A 212 0.92 0.89 -19.71
N PRO A 213 1.19 -0.34 -19.20
CA PRO A 213 1.65 -1.46 -20.04
C PRO A 213 0.54 -2.17 -20.81
N ALA A 214 -0.74 -1.81 -20.62
CA ALA A 214 -1.84 -2.42 -21.34
C ALA A 214 -1.84 -2.02 -22.82
N ALA A 215 -2.56 -2.78 -23.66
CA ALA A 215 -2.74 -2.42 -25.05
C ALA A 215 -3.41 -1.04 -25.16
N GLU A 216 -2.95 -0.24 -26.09
CA GLU A 216 -3.48 1.09 -26.33
C GLU A 216 -4.93 1.03 -26.86
N HIS A 217 -5.82 1.74 -26.22
CA HIS A 217 -7.22 1.87 -26.58
C HIS A 217 -7.65 3.34 -26.54
N ALA A 218 -8.48 3.73 -27.50
CA ALA A 218 -9.13 5.03 -27.45
C ALA A 218 -10.00 5.16 -26.17
N PHE A 219 -10.10 6.38 -25.66
CA PHE A 219 -10.86 6.65 -24.45
C PHE A 219 -12.36 6.41 -24.67
N THR A 220 -12.97 5.70 -23.73
CA THR A 220 -14.43 5.54 -23.61
C THR A 220 -14.82 5.66 -22.13
N GLN A 221 -15.86 6.43 -21.85
CA GLN A 221 -16.30 6.75 -20.48
C GLN A 221 -16.62 5.52 -19.62
N ASN A 222 -17.11 4.44 -20.22
CA ASN A 222 -17.50 3.23 -19.48
C ASN A 222 -16.35 2.34 -19.04
N ARG A 223 -15.13 2.54 -19.57
CA ARG A 223 -13.92 1.83 -19.12
C ARG A 223 -13.18 2.57 -18.04
N PHE A 224 -13.24 3.90 -18.12
CA PHE A 224 -12.39 4.72 -17.28
C PHE A 224 -12.77 4.65 -15.82
N HIS A 225 -11.76 4.70 -15.01
CA HIS A 225 -11.50 4.46 -13.63
C HIS A 225 -11.72 3.01 -13.17
N TYR A 226 -12.92 2.47 -13.14
CA TYR A 226 -13.19 1.24 -12.40
C TYR A 226 -13.54 0.02 -13.26
N ASN A 227 -14.07 0.22 -14.43
CA ASN A 227 -14.63 -0.85 -15.28
C ASN A 227 -13.67 -1.33 -16.39
N TRP A 228 -12.41 -1.19 -16.18
CA TRP A 228 -11.34 -1.65 -17.10
C TRP A 228 -11.18 -3.15 -17.12
#